data_5f164a43e3ad3acd0bb0a432a9bd05d9
#
_entry.id   5f164a43e3ad3acd0bb0a432a9bd05d9
#
_cell.length_a   1.000
_cell.length_b   1.000
_cell.length_c   1.000
_cell.angle_alpha   90.00
_cell.angle_beta   90.00
_cell.angle_gamma   90.00
#
_symmetry.space_group_name_H-M   'P 1'
#
loop_
_entity.id
_entity.type
_entity.pdbx_description
1 polymer ?
#
loop_
_entity_poly.entity_id
_entity_poly.type
_entity_poly.pdbx_seq_one_letter_code
_entity_poly.pdbx_strand_id
1 'polypeptide(L)'
;MNIFDDLIKLARKRKSKPVEGSYTNKLLSDKSLSKAKVLEEIDELIEAVEQDTNKIHEAADVFYHLTMYLEANNIKIEDVMAELDKRKK
;
A
#
# COMPACT_ATOMS: atom_id res chain seq x y z
N MET A 1 13.47 11.31 -8.08
CA MET A 1 12.37 10.93 -7.16
C MET A 1 11.52 9.88 -7.85
N ASN A 2 11.19 8.79 -7.19
CA ASN A 2 10.37 7.75 -7.81
C ASN A 2 8.90 7.84 -7.36
N ILE A 3 8.03 7.17 -8.10
CA ILE A 3 6.58 7.22 -7.85
C ILE A 3 6.20 6.63 -6.49
N PHE A 4 6.99 5.68 -5.99
CA PHE A 4 6.75 5.08 -4.69
C PHE A 4 6.94 6.10 -3.57
N ASP A 5 7.99 6.93 -3.65
CA ASP A 5 8.21 8.02 -2.70
C ASP A 5 7.05 9.01 -2.73
N ASP A 6 6.53 9.31 -3.91
CA ASP A 6 5.39 10.21 -4.06
C ASP A 6 4.15 9.64 -3.40
N LEU A 7 3.93 8.34 -3.51
CA LEU A 7 2.80 7.65 -2.88
C LEU A 7 2.89 7.74 -1.36
N ILE A 8 4.08 7.52 -0.81
CA ILE A 8 4.31 7.61 0.63
C ILE A 8 4.05 9.03 1.14
N LYS A 9 4.54 10.02 0.40
CA LYS A 9 4.32 11.43 0.74
C LYS A 9 2.83 11.78 0.71
N LEU A 10 2.11 11.26 -0.28
CA LEU A 10 0.66 11.47 -0.37
C LEU A 10 -0.04 10.88 0.86
N ALA A 11 0.31 9.67 1.24
CA ALA A 11 -0.30 9.02 2.40
C ALA A 11 -0.08 9.85 3.67
N ARG A 12 1.13 10.31 3.89
CA ARG A 12 1.47 11.11 5.07
C ARG A 12 0.76 12.47 5.07
N LYS A 13 0.66 13.09 3.91
CA LYS A 13 -0.09 14.34 3.76
C LYS A 13 -1.57 14.14 4.09
N ARG A 14 -2.18 13.06 3.59
CA ARG A 14 -3.58 12.76 3.85
C ARG A 14 -3.85 12.38 5.31
N LYS A 15 -2.86 11.83 6.01
CA LYS A 15 -2.98 11.58 7.46
C LYS A 15 -3.01 12.90 8.23
N SER A 16 -2.19 13.88 7.85
CA SER A 16 -2.12 15.16 8.54
C SER A 16 -3.23 16.11 8.12
N LYS A 17 -3.65 16.04 6.85
CA LYS A 17 -4.72 16.88 6.30
C LYS A 17 -5.71 16.00 5.53
N PRO A 18 -6.64 15.35 6.25
CA PRO A 18 -7.61 14.46 5.61
C PRO A 18 -8.47 15.16 4.57
N VAL A 19 -8.81 14.42 3.53
CA VAL A 19 -9.73 14.88 2.48
C VAL A 19 -11.00 14.07 2.57
N GLU A 20 -12.11 14.74 2.83
CA GLU A 20 -13.42 14.09 2.95
C GLU A 20 -13.78 13.40 1.64
N GLY A 21 -14.29 12.17 1.74
CA GLY A 21 -14.67 11.39 0.56
C GLY A 21 -13.53 10.69 -0.13
N SER A 22 -12.28 10.89 0.34
CA SER A 22 -11.12 10.25 -0.24
C SER A 22 -11.03 8.76 0.13
N TYR A 23 -10.86 7.90 -0.86
CA TYR A 23 -10.64 6.48 -0.63
C TYR A 23 -9.34 6.24 0.14
N THR A 24 -8.28 6.98 -0.21
CA THR A 24 -7.02 6.91 0.51
C THR A 24 -7.20 7.22 2.00
N ASN A 25 -7.98 8.24 2.32
CA ASN A 25 -8.26 8.57 3.73
C ASN A 25 -9.06 7.48 4.43
N LYS A 26 -9.98 6.84 3.72
CA LYS A 26 -10.72 5.70 4.27
C LYS A 26 -9.77 4.58 4.71
N LEU A 27 -8.82 4.25 3.84
CA LEU A 27 -7.83 3.20 4.14
C LEU A 27 -6.94 3.61 5.31
N LEU A 28 -6.55 4.88 5.38
CA LEU A 28 -5.67 5.37 6.44
C LEU A 28 -6.35 5.45 7.80
N SER A 29 -7.66 5.65 7.84
CA SER A 29 -8.42 5.81 9.09
C SER A 29 -9.15 4.55 9.55
N ASP A 30 -9.31 3.56 8.70
CA ASP A 30 -10.02 2.32 9.02
C ASP A 30 -9.09 1.12 8.80
N LYS A 31 -8.43 0.70 9.87
CA LYS A 31 -7.45 -0.39 9.82
C LYS A 31 -8.05 -1.72 9.41
N SER A 32 -9.29 -1.98 9.82
CA SER A 32 -9.98 -3.22 9.45
C SER A 32 -10.26 -3.28 7.96
N LEU A 33 -10.72 -2.16 7.40
CA LEU A 33 -10.96 -2.06 5.97
C LEU A 33 -9.64 -2.22 5.21
N SER A 34 -8.60 -1.53 5.64
CA SER A 34 -7.29 -1.56 5.01
C SER A 34 -6.73 -2.99 5.00
N LYS A 35 -6.85 -3.71 6.12
CA LYS A 35 -6.45 -5.11 6.23
C LYS A 35 -7.20 -5.99 5.23
N ALA A 36 -8.51 -5.85 5.18
CA ALA A 36 -9.35 -6.65 4.28
C ALA A 36 -8.98 -6.39 2.81
N LYS A 37 -8.72 -5.13 2.46
CA LYS A 37 -8.36 -4.77 1.09
C LYS A 37 -7.00 -5.31 0.69
N VAL A 38 -6.00 -5.28 1.58
CA VAL A 38 -4.69 -5.87 1.28
C VAL A 38 -4.83 -7.35 0.94
N LEU A 39 -5.59 -8.09 1.73
CA LEU A 39 -5.80 -9.53 1.48
C LEU A 39 -6.53 -9.76 0.16
N GLU A 40 -7.56 -8.97 -0.12
CA GLU A 40 -8.31 -9.06 -1.36
C GLU A 40 -7.42 -8.79 -2.58
N GLU A 41 -6.59 -7.75 -2.53
CA GLU A 41 -5.73 -7.38 -3.64
C GLU A 41 -4.62 -8.42 -3.88
N ILE A 42 -4.11 -9.05 -2.83
CA ILE A 42 -3.13 -10.13 -2.98
C ILE A 42 -3.77 -11.31 -3.70
N ASP A 43 -4.99 -11.68 -3.32
CA ASP A 43 -5.72 -12.77 -3.99
C ASP A 43 -5.96 -12.44 -5.46
N GLU A 44 -6.32 -11.21 -5.78
CA GLU A 44 -6.54 -10.78 -7.15
C GLU A 44 -5.26 -10.81 -7.98
N LEU A 45 -4.11 -10.45 -7.37
CA LEU A 45 -2.83 -10.55 -8.06
C LEU A 45 -2.50 -12.01 -8.38
N ILE A 46 -2.69 -12.90 -7.41
CA ILE A 46 -2.41 -14.33 -7.61
C ILE A 46 -3.28 -14.88 -8.75
N GLU A 47 -4.56 -14.56 -8.75
CA GLU A 47 -5.48 -14.97 -9.80
C GLU A 47 -5.04 -14.40 -11.16
N ALA A 48 -4.65 -13.14 -11.21
CA ALA A 48 -4.19 -12.51 -12.44
C ALA A 48 -2.94 -13.19 -13.01
N VAL A 49 -2.02 -13.59 -12.15
CA VAL A 49 -0.81 -14.33 -12.56
C VAL A 49 -1.20 -15.70 -13.13
N GLU A 50 -2.09 -16.42 -12.46
CA GLU A 50 -2.53 -17.75 -12.89
C GLU A 50 -3.28 -17.70 -14.22
N GLN A 51 -4.05 -16.65 -14.46
CA GLN A 51 -4.84 -16.48 -15.67
C GLN A 51 -4.12 -15.68 -16.75
N ASP A 52 -2.93 -15.17 -16.45
CA ASP A 52 -2.13 -14.33 -17.35
C ASP A 52 -2.92 -13.10 -17.83
N THR A 53 -3.55 -12.39 -16.90
CA THR A 53 -4.34 -11.17 -17.17
C THR A 53 -3.96 -10.07 -16.21
N ASN A 54 -3.93 -8.81 -16.68
CA ASN A 54 -3.81 -7.60 -15.85
C ASN A 54 -2.83 -7.67 -14.66
N LYS A 55 -1.74 -8.40 -14.82
CA LYS A 55 -0.79 -8.66 -13.72
C LYS A 55 -0.16 -7.38 -13.17
N ILE A 56 0.20 -6.45 -14.06
CA ILE A 56 0.84 -5.21 -13.65
C ILE A 56 -0.16 -4.34 -12.88
N HIS A 57 -1.40 -4.25 -13.37
CA HIS A 57 -2.46 -3.51 -12.71
C HIS A 57 -2.70 -4.06 -11.29
N GLU A 58 -2.82 -5.37 -11.17
CA GLU A 58 -3.07 -6.01 -9.86
C GLU A 58 -1.88 -5.88 -8.92
N ALA A 59 -0.66 -5.95 -9.46
CA ALA A 59 0.54 -5.72 -8.65
C ALA A 59 0.58 -4.28 -8.12
N ALA A 60 0.21 -3.31 -8.94
CA ALA A 60 0.13 -1.91 -8.52
C ALA A 60 -0.90 -1.72 -7.40
N ASP A 61 -2.06 -2.38 -7.51
CA ASP A 61 -3.09 -2.34 -6.47
C ASP A 61 -2.59 -2.91 -5.15
N VAL A 62 -1.82 -4.00 -5.21
CA VAL A 62 -1.22 -4.58 -4.00
C VAL A 62 -0.26 -3.59 -3.34
N PHE A 63 0.63 -2.99 -4.13
CA PHE A 63 1.61 -2.03 -3.60
C PHE A 63 0.91 -0.82 -2.99
N TYR A 64 -0.14 -0.31 -3.64
CA TYR A 64 -0.90 0.82 -3.12
C TYR A 64 -1.56 0.48 -1.78
N HIS A 65 -2.32 -0.61 -1.75
CA HIS A 65 -3.06 -0.98 -0.54
C HIS A 65 -2.14 -1.37 0.60
N LEU A 66 -1.04 -2.07 0.30
CA LEU A 66 -0.04 -2.43 1.30
C LEU A 66 0.59 -1.18 1.91
N THR A 67 0.94 -0.20 1.07
CA THR A 67 1.50 1.06 1.54
C THR A 67 0.52 1.77 2.49
N MET A 68 -0.74 1.84 2.11
CA MET A 68 -1.76 2.48 2.96
C MET A 68 -1.96 1.73 4.27
N TYR A 69 -1.93 0.41 4.22
CA TYR A 69 -2.04 -0.41 5.43
C TYR A 69 -0.88 -0.17 6.39
N LEU A 70 0.34 -0.12 5.86
CA LEU A 70 1.52 0.18 6.68
C LEU A 70 1.41 1.56 7.31
N GLU A 71 1.04 2.57 6.53
CA GLU A 71 0.90 3.93 7.04
C GLU A 71 -0.24 4.05 8.05
N ALA A 72 -1.34 3.33 7.86
CA ALA A 72 -2.45 3.32 8.80
C ALA A 72 -2.03 2.75 10.16
N ASN A 73 -1.04 1.88 10.17
CA ASN A 73 -0.53 1.23 11.38
C ASN A 73 0.79 1.85 11.87
N ASN A 74 1.16 3.01 11.32
CA ASN A 74 2.37 3.75 11.71
C ASN A 74 3.66 2.94 11.51
N ILE A 75 3.67 2.08 10.49
CA ILE A 75 4.86 1.34 10.09
C ILE A 75 5.51 2.13 8.96
N LYS A 76 6.69 2.67 9.20
CA LYS A 76 7.39 3.49 8.22
C LYS A 76 8.08 2.63 7.17
N ILE A 77 7.85 2.95 5.91
CA ILE A 77 8.50 2.22 4.81
C ILE A 77 10.02 2.30 4.91
N GLU A 78 10.54 3.41 5.42
CA GLU A 78 11.98 3.58 5.62
C GLU A 78 12.55 2.49 6.53
N ASP A 79 11.81 2.12 7.56
CA ASP A 79 12.23 1.06 8.47
C ASP A 79 12.17 -0.31 7.80
N VAL A 80 11.15 -0.53 6.96
CA VAL A 80 11.04 -1.77 6.17
C VAL A 80 12.21 -1.88 5.20
N MET A 81 12.54 -0.78 4.52
CA MET A 81 13.66 -0.76 3.59
C MET A 81 15.00 -1.00 4.31
N ALA A 82 15.17 -0.41 5.49
CA ALA A 82 16.37 -0.61 6.30
C ALA A 82 16.53 -2.08 6.70
N GLU A 83 15.43 -2.73 7.05
CA GLU A 83 15.44 -4.15 7.40
C GLU A 83 15.83 -5.02 6.20
N LEU A 84 15.29 -4.70 5.02
CA LEU A 84 15.63 -5.40 3.79
C LEU A 84 17.12 -5.22 3.42
N ASP A 85 17.63 -4.00 3.59
CA ASP A 85 19.04 -3.71 3.33
C ASP A 85 19.94 -4.52 4.28
N LYS A 86 19.53 -4.62 5.53
CA LYS A 86 20.25 -5.40 6.55
C LYS A 86 20.31 -6.89 6.19
N ARG A 87 19.27 -7.43 5.56
CA ARG A 87 19.22 -8.83 5.14
C ARG A 87 19.96 -9.11 3.83
N LYS A 88 20.29 -8.06 3.13
CA LYS A 88 21.01 -8.16 1.86
C LYS A 88 22.42 -8.65 2.11
N LYS A 89 22.87 -9.62 1.33
CA LYS A 89 24.20 -10.21 1.45
C LYS A 89 25.03 -10.01 0.19
#